data_ba1c2b4ef14394fabdc57d602a544ba2
#
_entry.id   ba1c2b4ef14394fabdc57d602a544ba2
#
_cell.length_a   1.000
_cell.length_b   1.000
_cell.length_c   1.000
_cell.angle_alpha   90.00
_cell.angle_beta   90.00
_cell.angle_gamma   90.00
#
_symmetry.space_group_name_H-M   'P 1'
#
loop_
_entity.id
_entity.type
_entity.pdbx_description
1 polymer ?
#
loop_
_entity_poly.entity_id
_entity_poly.type
_entity_poly.pdbx_seq_one_letter_code
_entity_poly.pdbx_strand_id
1 'polypeptide(L)'
;NLSFMGKNWDSKGGPLGFQQWCAEWGSECLRVLRRGGFIFSFGGTRTYHRMTSGLEDAGFVIKDCFSWNYGSGFPKSQNTAKAIDKQLGADPTILGRNPNSREKSGKENTLFESGTVGKTSYITEPTSDLAKRWNGYGSASIKPAWEPIILAQKPFKGTIINNVIEHGVGVVNIDA
;
A
#
# COMPACT_ATOMS: atom_id res chain seq x y z
N ASN A 1 -1.98 -3.93 -12.63
CA ASN A 1 -1.85 -5.21 -11.95
C ASN A 1 -1.80 -4.96 -10.44
N LEU A 2 -2.85 -5.39 -9.73
CA LEU A 2 -2.98 -5.15 -8.28
C LEU A 2 -2.37 -6.29 -7.45
N SER A 3 -1.86 -7.35 -8.09
CA SER A 3 -1.32 -8.49 -7.37
C SER A 3 0.05 -8.17 -6.74
N PHE A 4 0.19 -8.42 -5.45
CA PHE A 4 1.44 -8.33 -4.75
C PHE A 4 2.33 -9.52 -5.12
N MET A 5 3.50 -9.24 -5.71
CA MET A 5 4.47 -10.26 -6.16
C MET A 5 3.88 -11.31 -7.12
N GLY A 6 2.83 -10.97 -7.87
CA GLY A 6 2.17 -11.89 -8.81
C GLY A 6 1.39 -13.05 -8.16
N LYS A 7 1.11 -12.96 -6.87
CA LYS A 7 0.40 -14.02 -6.14
C LYS A 7 -1.11 -13.99 -6.42
N ASN A 8 -1.70 -15.15 -6.68
CA ASN A 8 -3.12 -15.27 -7.01
C ASN A 8 -4.06 -14.84 -5.89
N TRP A 9 -3.67 -15.01 -4.62
CA TRP A 9 -4.46 -14.62 -3.47
C TRP A 9 -4.66 -13.09 -3.37
N ASP A 10 -3.78 -12.31 -3.99
CA ASP A 10 -3.83 -10.84 -4.02
C ASP A 10 -4.44 -10.31 -5.34
N SER A 11 -4.72 -11.20 -6.30
CA SER A 11 -5.37 -10.84 -7.56
C SER A 11 -6.89 -10.96 -7.43
N LYS A 12 -7.57 -9.85 -7.20
CA LYS A 12 -9.03 -9.78 -6.98
C LYS A 12 -9.81 -9.30 -8.20
N GLY A 13 -9.31 -9.52 -9.41
CA GLY A 13 -10.04 -9.11 -10.63
C GLY A 13 -10.07 -7.59 -10.88
N GLY A 14 -9.05 -6.88 -10.40
CA GLY A 14 -8.93 -5.42 -10.57
C GLY A 14 -9.60 -4.60 -9.47
N PRO A 15 -9.79 -3.28 -9.68
CA PRO A 15 -10.29 -2.38 -8.63
C PRO A 15 -11.70 -2.71 -8.14
N LEU A 16 -12.60 -3.10 -9.04
CA LEU A 16 -13.98 -3.46 -8.67
C LEU A 16 -14.04 -4.82 -7.98
N GLY A 17 -13.27 -5.81 -8.45
CA GLY A 17 -13.16 -7.08 -7.76
C GLY A 17 -12.54 -6.96 -6.36
N PHE A 18 -11.59 -6.03 -6.16
CA PHE A 18 -11.08 -5.71 -4.84
C PHE A 18 -12.15 -5.07 -3.94
N GLN A 19 -12.98 -4.16 -4.46
CA GLN A 19 -14.11 -3.58 -3.72
C GLN A 19 -15.11 -4.65 -3.30
N GLN A 20 -15.50 -5.53 -4.23
CA GLN A 20 -16.42 -6.64 -3.94
C GLN A 20 -15.86 -7.57 -2.86
N TRP A 21 -14.59 -7.95 -2.97
CA TRP A 21 -13.92 -8.74 -1.94
C TRP A 21 -13.92 -8.03 -0.57
N CYS A 22 -13.75 -6.70 -0.54
CA CYS A 22 -13.86 -5.92 0.69
C CYS A 22 -15.29 -5.93 1.24
N ALA A 23 -16.32 -5.89 0.40
CA ALA A 23 -17.70 -6.01 0.82
C ALA A 23 -18.02 -7.39 1.42
N GLU A 24 -17.46 -8.46 0.85
CA GLU A 24 -17.64 -9.82 1.34
C GLU A 24 -17.10 -9.99 2.76
N TRP A 25 -15.83 -9.69 3.03
CA TRP A 25 -15.28 -9.81 4.37
C TRP A 25 -15.85 -8.73 5.32
N GLY A 26 -16.18 -7.54 4.79
CA GLY A 26 -16.87 -6.49 5.52
C GLY A 26 -18.21 -6.95 6.05
N SER A 27 -19.00 -7.66 5.24
CA SER A 27 -20.30 -8.23 5.64
C SER A 27 -20.15 -9.22 6.81
N GLU A 28 -19.10 -10.04 6.79
CA GLU A 28 -18.82 -10.97 7.90
C GLU A 28 -18.38 -10.24 9.18
N CYS A 29 -17.56 -9.19 9.05
CA CYS A 29 -17.24 -8.31 10.16
C CYS A 29 -18.51 -7.64 10.71
N LEU A 30 -19.37 -7.12 9.83
CA LEU A 30 -20.63 -6.50 10.22
C LEU A 30 -21.54 -7.49 10.97
N ARG A 31 -21.57 -8.75 10.52
CA ARG A 31 -22.38 -9.80 11.15
C ARG A 31 -21.98 -10.03 12.62
N VAL A 32 -20.67 -10.13 12.91
CA VAL A 32 -20.18 -10.48 14.25
C VAL A 32 -20.05 -9.29 15.21
N LEU A 33 -19.94 -8.06 14.70
CA LEU A 33 -19.87 -6.86 15.53
C LEU A 33 -21.18 -6.64 16.29
N ARG A 34 -21.07 -6.12 17.52
CA ARG A 34 -22.22 -5.54 18.24
C ARG A 34 -22.73 -4.29 17.50
N ARG A 35 -23.99 -3.93 17.67
CA ARG A 35 -24.56 -2.70 17.13
C ARG A 35 -23.78 -1.49 17.64
N GLY A 36 -23.40 -0.59 16.74
CA GLY A 36 -22.55 0.56 17.07
C GLY A 36 -21.06 0.24 17.21
N GLY A 37 -20.64 -1.02 17.07
CA GLY A 37 -19.22 -1.41 17.11
C GLY A 37 -18.43 -0.85 15.93
N PHE A 38 -17.15 -0.60 16.15
CA PHE A 38 -16.24 -0.02 15.17
C PHE A 38 -15.35 -1.06 14.49
N ILE A 39 -14.93 -0.72 13.28
CA ILE A 39 -13.83 -1.37 12.57
C ILE A 39 -12.81 -0.31 12.16
N PHE A 40 -11.51 -0.61 12.37
CA PHE A 40 -10.39 0.14 11.87
C PHE A 40 -9.71 -0.68 10.78
N SER A 41 -9.72 -0.18 9.55
CA SER A 41 -9.18 -0.91 8.41
C SER A 41 -8.06 -0.13 7.74
N PHE A 42 -6.84 -0.70 7.76
CA PHE A 42 -5.69 -0.14 7.05
C PHE A 42 -5.83 -0.39 5.56
N GLY A 43 -5.54 0.63 4.77
CA GLY A 43 -5.57 0.57 3.32
C GLY A 43 -4.32 1.15 2.69
N GLY A 44 -3.98 0.65 1.50
CA GLY A 44 -2.92 1.25 0.69
C GLY A 44 -3.40 2.55 0.04
N THR A 45 -2.50 3.53 -0.12
CA THR A 45 -2.80 4.85 -0.71
C THR A 45 -3.45 4.80 -2.10
N ARG A 46 -3.32 3.69 -2.83
CA ARG A 46 -3.90 3.51 -4.17
C ARG A 46 -5.23 2.77 -4.18
N THR A 47 -5.59 2.10 -3.09
CA THR A 47 -6.74 1.16 -3.07
C THR A 47 -7.70 1.41 -1.92
N TYR A 48 -7.34 2.23 -0.92
CA TYR A 48 -8.17 2.46 0.26
C TYR A 48 -9.58 2.98 -0.08
N HIS A 49 -9.71 3.79 -1.14
CA HIS A 49 -11.00 4.29 -1.60
C HIS A 49 -11.94 3.15 -2.02
N ARG A 50 -11.41 2.08 -2.65
CA ARG A 50 -12.18 0.89 -3.00
C ARG A 50 -12.54 0.03 -1.80
N MET A 51 -11.63 -0.06 -0.84
CA MET A 51 -11.91 -0.70 0.45
C MET A 51 -13.00 0.04 1.21
N THR A 52 -12.95 1.37 1.24
CA THR A 52 -13.97 2.21 1.87
C THR A 52 -15.33 1.97 1.23
N SER A 53 -15.42 2.04 -0.11
CA SER A 53 -16.67 1.75 -0.83
C SER A 53 -17.16 0.32 -0.56
N GLY A 54 -16.26 -0.66 -0.49
CA GLY A 54 -16.64 -2.03 -0.15
C GLY A 54 -17.20 -2.18 1.28
N LEU A 55 -16.69 -1.42 2.24
CA LEU A 55 -17.24 -1.39 3.60
C LEU A 55 -18.63 -0.73 3.63
N GLU A 56 -18.84 0.34 2.84
CA GLU A 56 -20.17 0.95 2.67
C GLU A 56 -21.15 -0.01 2.01
N ASP A 57 -20.72 -0.71 0.94
CA ASP A 57 -21.51 -1.75 0.27
C ASP A 57 -21.90 -2.90 1.22
N ALA A 58 -21.01 -3.23 2.18
CA ALA A 58 -21.30 -4.20 3.23
C ALA A 58 -22.31 -3.70 4.28
N GLY A 59 -22.60 -2.39 4.33
CA GLY A 59 -23.55 -1.77 5.24
C GLY A 59 -22.95 -1.02 6.43
N PHE A 60 -21.64 -0.75 6.44
CA PHE A 60 -21.01 0.12 7.43
C PHE A 60 -21.29 1.59 7.13
N VAL A 61 -21.27 2.40 8.18
CA VAL A 61 -21.23 3.87 8.09
C VAL A 61 -19.79 4.32 8.29
N ILE A 62 -19.22 4.97 7.29
CA ILE A 62 -17.88 5.55 7.40
C ILE A 62 -17.94 6.75 8.35
N LYS A 63 -17.06 6.79 9.32
CA LYS A 63 -17.00 7.85 10.34
C LYS A 63 -15.84 8.80 10.11
N ASP A 64 -14.65 8.26 9.82
CA ASP A 64 -13.45 9.07 9.64
C ASP A 64 -12.35 8.31 8.87
N CYS A 65 -11.28 9.03 8.53
CA CYS A 65 -10.08 8.48 7.95
C CYS A 65 -8.86 9.03 8.67
N PHE A 66 -8.17 8.18 9.42
CA PHE A 66 -6.92 8.52 10.09
C PHE A 66 -5.73 8.26 9.18
N SER A 67 -4.59 8.86 9.50
CA SER A 67 -3.34 8.60 8.82
C SER A 67 -2.31 7.99 9.77
N TRP A 68 -1.74 6.87 9.37
CA TRP A 68 -0.54 6.32 9.99
C TRP A 68 0.68 6.84 9.23
N ASN A 69 1.39 7.81 9.79
CA ASN A 69 2.55 8.42 9.15
C ASN A 69 3.84 7.74 9.62
N TYR A 70 4.80 7.55 8.69
CA TYR A 70 6.09 6.94 8.98
C TYR A 70 7.22 7.61 8.19
N GLY A 71 8.41 7.73 8.81
CA GLY A 71 9.59 8.33 8.18
C GLY A 71 10.34 7.41 7.22
N SER A 72 10.07 6.11 7.28
CA SER A 72 10.69 5.10 6.42
C SER A 72 9.90 4.92 5.10
N GLY A 73 10.40 4.06 4.26
CA GLY A 73 9.81 3.77 2.95
C GLY A 73 10.85 3.99 1.85
N PHE A 74 10.63 3.40 0.72
CA PHE A 74 11.54 3.51 -0.43
C PHE A 74 10.77 3.94 -1.68
N PRO A 75 11.42 4.67 -2.60
CA PRO A 75 10.83 5.04 -3.86
C PRO A 75 10.46 3.78 -4.67
N LYS A 76 9.23 3.72 -5.17
CA LYS A 76 8.78 2.65 -6.08
C LYS A 76 8.89 3.07 -7.54
N SER A 77 9.44 4.26 -7.78
CA SER A 77 9.59 4.82 -9.11
C SER A 77 10.72 4.14 -9.88
N GLN A 78 10.45 3.80 -11.13
CA GLN A 78 11.48 3.30 -12.03
C GLN A 78 12.33 4.47 -12.52
N ASN A 79 13.66 4.31 -12.54
CA ASN A 79 14.57 5.29 -13.16
C ASN A 79 14.39 5.24 -14.68
N THR A 80 13.86 6.33 -15.24
CA THR A 80 13.51 6.40 -16.66
C THR A 80 14.74 6.35 -17.56
N ALA A 81 15.80 7.06 -17.22
CA ALA A 81 17.03 7.08 -18.01
C ALA A 81 17.66 5.67 -18.12
N LYS A 82 17.78 4.98 -16.99
CA LYS A 82 18.28 3.57 -17.00
C LYS A 82 17.39 2.63 -17.79
N ALA A 83 16.10 2.84 -17.78
CA ALA A 83 15.16 2.02 -18.55
C ALA A 83 15.31 2.27 -20.06
N ILE A 84 15.51 3.54 -20.46
CA ILE A 84 15.76 3.92 -21.85
C ILE A 84 17.05 3.31 -22.37
N ASP A 85 18.19 3.50 -21.68
CA ASP A 85 19.48 2.94 -22.09
C ASP A 85 19.38 1.41 -22.24
N LYS A 86 18.77 0.74 -21.27
CA LYS A 86 18.55 -0.71 -21.34
C LYS A 86 17.74 -1.12 -22.58
N GLN A 87 16.71 -0.36 -22.93
CA GLN A 87 15.86 -0.67 -24.09
C GLN A 87 16.56 -0.39 -25.42
N LEU A 88 17.45 0.61 -25.45
CA LEU A 88 18.27 0.95 -26.60
C LEU A 88 19.53 0.07 -26.74
N GLY A 89 19.80 -0.81 -25.78
CA GLY A 89 21.02 -1.63 -25.75
C GLY A 89 22.28 -0.82 -25.49
N ALA A 90 22.15 0.37 -24.91
CA ALA A 90 23.27 1.22 -24.55
C ALA A 90 23.80 0.84 -23.16
N ASP A 91 25.08 0.56 -23.06
CA ASP A 91 25.74 0.29 -21.79
C ASP A 91 25.93 1.59 -20.98
N PRO A 92 25.47 1.65 -19.73
CA PRO A 92 25.62 2.83 -18.92
C PRO A 92 27.09 3.07 -18.55
N THR A 93 27.50 4.33 -18.52
CA THR A 93 28.83 4.73 -18.03
C THR A 93 28.91 4.51 -16.52
N ILE A 94 29.85 3.68 -16.07
CA ILE A 94 30.08 3.40 -14.66
C ILE A 94 30.94 4.48 -14.06
N LEU A 95 30.43 5.22 -13.07
CA LEU A 95 31.17 6.25 -12.33
C LEU A 95 31.88 5.70 -11.09
N GLY A 96 31.35 4.62 -10.53
CA GLY A 96 31.89 4.01 -9.32
C GLY A 96 30.93 3.05 -8.64
N ARG A 97 31.37 2.47 -7.54
CA ARG A 97 30.54 1.58 -6.72
C ARG A 97 29.58 2.42 -5.87
N ASN A 98 28.33 1.99 -5.77
CA ASN A 98 27.38 2.61 -4.85
C ASN A 98 27.76 2.27 -3.39
N PRO A 99 28.11 3.26 -2.54
CA PRO A 99 28.50 3.01 -1.17
C PRO A 99 27.40 2.38 -0.31
N ASN A 100 26.14 2.54 -0.72
CA ASN A 100 24.98 1.94 -0.05
C ASN A 100 24.63 0.54 -0.58
N SER A 101 25.42 -0.01 -1.52
CA SER A 101 25.19 -1.38 -1.99
C SER A 101 25.70 -2.37 -0.93
N ARG A 102 24.81 -3.23 -0.45
CA ARG A 102 25.18 -4.33 0.44
C ARG A 102 25.89 -5.41 -0.35
N GLU A 103 27.04 -5.88 0.13
CA GLU A 103 27.65 -7.11 -0.38
C GLU A 103 26.77 -8.31 -0.03
N LYS A 104 26.71 -9.28 -0.94
CA LYS A 104 26.15 -10.57 -0.57
C LYS A 104 27.04 -11.15 0.55
N SER A 105 26.56 -11.12 1.79
CA SER A 105 27.03 -12.12 2.73
C SER A 105 26.49 -13.46 2.28
N GLY A 106 27.36 -14.44 2.04
CA GLY A 106 27.03 -15.73 1.44
C GLY A 106 26.15 -16.65 2.30
N LYS A 107 25.06 -16.14 2.85
CA LYS A 107 24.00 -16.92 3.50
C LYS A 107 22.71 -16.76 2.71
N GLU A 108 22.45 -17.77 1.89
CA GLU A 108 21.11 -18.08 1.39
C GLU A 108 20.22 -18.39 2.60
N ASN A 109 19.39 -17.43 2.99
CA ASN A 109 18.17 -17.65 3.76
C ASN A 109 17.56 -16.29 4.08
N THR A 110 16.82 -15.73 3.11
CA THR A 110 15.84 -14.70 3.42
C THR A 110 14.51 -15.11 2.84
N LEU A 111 13.50 -15.17 3.71
CA LEU A 111 12.09 -15.46 3.41
C LEU A 111 11.45 -14.51 2.38
N PHE A 112 12.22 -13.58 1.84
CA PHE A 112 11.82 -12.64 0.81
C PHE A 112 12.85 -12.65 -0.32
N GLU A 113 12.67 -13.55 -1.28
CA GLU A 113 13.27 -13.43 -2.60
C GLU A 113 12.66 -12.24 -3.35
N SER A 114 13.03 -11.04 -2.98
CA SER A 114 12.92 -9.90 -3.88
C SER A 114 14.12 -10.00 -4.83
N GLY A 115 13.87 -10.28 -6.09
CA GLY A 115 14.87 -10.59 -7.14
C GLY A 115 15.90 -9.50 -7.45
N THR A 116 16.25 -8.67 -6.48
CA THR A 116 17.22 -7.58 -6.59
C THR A 116 18.23 -7.53 -5.45
N VAL A 117 18.16 -8.44 -4.48
CA VAL A 117 19.10 -8.47 -3.36
C VAL A 117 20.33 -9.26 -3.76
N GLY A 118 21.42 -8.56 -4.07
CA GLY A 118 22.75 -9.14 -4.20
C GLY A 118 23.53 -8.85 -5.49
N LYS A 119 23.10 -7.90 -6.32
CA LYS A 119 23.99 -7.37 -7.37
C LYS A 119 24.70 -6.14 -6.81
N THR A 120 26.03 -6.12 -6.89
CA THR A 120 26.80 -4.91 -6.64
C THR A 120 26.20 -3.80 -7.50
N SER A 121 25.62 -2.77 -6.88
CA SER A 121 25.07 -1.66 -7.62
C SER A 121 26.16 -0.63 -7.88
N TYR A 122 26.21 -0.12 -9.08
CA TYR A 122 27.12 0.93 -9.50
C TYR A 122 26.36 2.25 -9.61
N ILE A 123 27.04 3.34 -9.33
CA ILE A 123 26.62 4.68 -9.72
C ILE A 123 26.91 4.78 -11.21
N THR A 124 25.90 5.08 -12.00
CA THR A 124 26.01 5.12 -13.45
C THR A 124 25.42 6.41 -13.99
N GLU A 125 26.00 6.90 -15.08
CA GLU A 125 25.42 7.97 -15.89
C GLU A 125 24.75 7.39 -17.13
N PRO A 126 23.66 8.04 -17.62
CA PRO A 126 23.02 7.69 -18.87
C PRO A 126 23.96 7.96 -20.05
N THR A 127 23.94 7.06 -21.03
CA THR A 127 24.84 7.11 -22.20
C THR A 127 24.16 7.71 -23.41
N SER A 128 22.93 7.27 -23.74
CA SER A 128 22.21 7.78 -24.89
C SER A 128 21.67 9.20 -24.67
N ASP A 129 21.59 9.98 -25.73
CA ASP A 129 21.08 11.35 -25.66
C ASP A 129 19.63 11.38 -25.17
N LEU A 130 18.83 10.38 -25.53
CA LEU A 130 17.48 10.24 -25.03
C LEU A 130 17.46 9.98 -23.52
N ALA A 131 18.31 9.11 -23.02
CA ALA A 131 18.42 8.82 -21.59
C ALA A 131 18.94 10.03 -20.81
N LYS A 132 19.91 10.77 -21.34
CA LYS A 132 20.39 12.03 -20.75
C LYS A 132 19.28 13.06 -20.58
N ARG A 133 18.42 13.21 -21.60
CA ARG A 133 17.26 14.10 -21.56
C ARG A 133 16.27 13.74 -20.45
N TRP A 134 16.11 12.44 -20.14
CA TRP A 134 15.21 11.94 -19.12
C TRP A 134 15.91 11.58 -17.80
N ASN A 135 17.13 12.06 -17.61
CA ASN A 135 17.84 11.87 -16.36
C ASN A 135 17.15 12.64 -15.21
N GLY A 136 17.01 11.98 -14.06
CA GLY A 136 16.26 12.53 -12.93
C GLY A 136 14.74 12.31 -12.97
N TYR A 137 14.21 11.83 -14.09
CA TYR A 137 12.79 11.51 -14.20
C TYR A 137 12.51 10.06 -13.77
N GLY A 138 11.33 9.86 -13.20
CA GLY A 138 10.86 8.54 -12.80
C GLY A 138 9.36 8.37 -13.07
N SER A 139 8.88 7.15 -12.89
CA SER A 139 7.43 6.89 -12.94
C SER A 139 6.72 7.61 -11.78
N ALA A 140 5.40 7.85 -11.92
CA ALA A 140 4.58 8.51 -10.90
C ALA A 140 4.44 7.74 -9.57
N SER A 141 5.14 6.60 -9.42
CA SER A 141 5.14 5.80 -8.19
C SER A 141 6.13 6.37 -7.17
N ILE A 142 5.81 7.51 -6.60
CA ILE A 142 6.61 8.14 -5.54
C ILE A 142 6.51 7.36 -4.22
N LYS A 143 7.38 7.67 -3.28
CA LYS A 143 7.44 7.07 -1.96
C LYS A 143 6.19 7.42 -1.15
N PRO A 144 5.30 6.48 -0.81
CA PRO A 144 4.26 6.73 0.18
C PRO A 144 4.91 6.81 1.56
N ALA A 145 4.47 7.76 2.37
CA ALA A 145 4.95 7.97 3.74
C ALA A 145 3.82 7.88 4.77
N TRP A 146 2.67 7.37 4.36
CA TRP A 146 1.50 7.18 5.21
C TRP A 146 0.62 6.04 4.71
N GLU A 147 -0.19 5.51 5.60
CA GLU A 147 -1.26 4.56 5.31
C GLU A 147 -2.58 5.12 5.85
N PRO A 148 -3.64 5.19 5.04
CA PRO A 148 -4.96 5.57 5.51
C PRO A 148 -5.57 4.46 6.35
N ILE A 149 -6.23 4.85 7.46
CA ILE A 149 -6.97 3.94 8.32
C ILE A 149 -8.42 4.40 8.32
N ILE A 150 -9.30 3.58 7.77
CA ILE A 150 -10.73 3.88 7.72
C ILE A 150 -11.36 3.45 9.04
N LEU A 151 -12.02 4.40 9.69
CA LEU A 151 -12.91 4.16 10.81
C LEU A 151 -14.34 4.02 10.29
N ALA A 152 -14.91 2.83 10.44
CA ALA A 152 -16.28 2.57 10.07
C ALA A 152 -17.06 1.98 11.26
N GLN A 153 -18.36 2.18 11.29
CA GLN A 153 -19.23 1.79 12.39
C GLN A 153 -20.40 0.96 11.90
N LYS A 154 -20.70 -0.13 12.61
CA LYS A 154 -21.93 -0.87 12.39
C LYS A 154 -23.14 0.01 12.75
N PRO A 155 -24.13 0.16 11.87
CA PRO A 155 -25.33 0.94 12.15
C PRO A 155 -26.07 0.48 13.42
N PHE A 156 -26.68 1.43 14.09
CA PHE A 156 -27.57 1.19 15.22
C PHE A 156 -28.80 2.11 15.13
N LYS A 157 -29.84 1.81 15.88
CA LYS A 157 -31.06 2.63 15.95
C LYS A 157 -31.05 3.47 17.23
N GLY A 158 -31.65 4.67 17.16
CA GLY A 158 -31.75 5.56 18.28
C GLY A 158 -30.50 6.41 18.54
N THR A 159 -30.30 6.79 19.80
CA THR A 159 -29.16 7.63 20.18
C THR A 159 -27.94 6.82 20.53
N ILE A 160 -26.75 7.42 20.40
CA ILE A 160 -25.49 6.79 20.78
C ILE A 160 -25.50 6.42 22.29
N ILE A 161 -26.13 7.20 23.13
CA ILE A 161 -26.21 6.95 24.56
C ILE A 161 -27.04 5.68 24.85
N ASN A 162 -28.19 5.54 24.20
CA ASN A 162 -28.97 4.31 24.29
C ASN A 162 -28.21 3.09 23.83
N ASN A 163 -27.45 3.22 22.73
CA ASN A 163 -26.61 2.12 22.23
C ASN A 163 -25.50 1.74 23.22
N VAL A 164 -24.87 2.72 23.87
CA VAL A 164 -23.84 2.44 24.90
C VAL A 164 -24.48 1.75 26.12
N ILE A 165 -25.64 2.20 26.58
CA ILE A 165 -26.32 1.56 27.71
C ILE A 165 -26.71 0.13 27.38
N GLU A 166 -27.25 -0.13 26.19
CA GLU A 166 -27.75 -1.45 25.80
C GLU A 166 -26.64 -2.43 25.39
N HIS A 167 -25.64 -1.93 24.64
CA HIS A 167 -24.65 -2.78 23.99
C HIS A 167 -23.21 -2.61 24.50
N GLY A 168 -22.92 -1.57 25.27
CA GLY A 168 -21.59 -1.27 25.83
C GLY A 168 -20.54 -0.89 24.80
N VAL A 169 -20.96 -0.39 23.64
CA VAL A 169 -20.06 -0.01 22.51
C VAL A 169 -20.62 1.20 21.76
N GLY A 170 -19.84 1.80 20.88
CA GLY A 170 -20.27 2.88 20.01
C GLY A 170 -19.65 4.24 20.35
N VAL A 171 -18.71 4.27 21.29
CA VAL A 171 -17.92 5.45 21.66
C VAL A 171 -16.44 5.10 21.70
N VAL A 172 -15.58 6.10 21.60
CA VAL A 172 -14.11 5.97 21.65
C VAL A 172 -13.62 6.65 22.93
N ASN A 173 -12.65 6.03 23.60
CA ASN A 173 -12.00 6.68 24.73
C ASN A 173 -10.99 7.71 24.18
N ILE A 174 -11.31 8.98 24.29
CA ILE A 174 -10.48 10.09 23.78
C ILE A 174 -9.47 10.62 24.80
N ASP A 175 -9.59 10.17 26.06
CA ASP A 175 -8.72 10.60 27.17
C ASP A 175 -7.63 9.55 27.50
N ALA A 176 -7.55 8.45 26.73
CA ALA A 176 -6.60 7.36 26.95
C ALA A 176 -5.29 7.54 26.20
#